data_d32b3eea66ddac1a92c12bcf6e83b917
#
_entry.id   d32b3eea66ddac1a92c12bcf6e83b917
#
_cell.length_a   1.000
_cell.length_b   1.000
_cell.length_c   1.000
_cell.angle_alpha   90.00
_cell.angle_beta   90.00
_cell.angle_gamma   90.00
#
_symmetry.space_group_name_H-M   'P 1'
#
loop_
_entity.id
_entity.type
_entity.pdbx_description
1 polymer ?
#
loop_
_entity_poly.entity_id
_entity_poly.type
_entity_poly.pdbx_seq_one_letter_code
_entity_poly.pdbx_strand_id
1 'polypeptide(L)'
;VVKKLGWGWEGEVYQIKETLTGIERAAKFFYPHRNVGNKSARLYAQKLHKLRSCKILIQYLTQGKILFKGVPITFLVSEYVNGIPLEDFLGRQKEKRLTPFQALHLLHSLAKGLDDIHNLKEYHGDLHSGNVIIERYGLGFDLKILDLFFWDGGSKENQIEDLIKLIGIFYESLGGAKYYASLPKEVKGIILGQKRTLIYNKFKNLGQLKTHIETLSWDKF
;
A
#
# COMPACT_ATOMS: atom_id res chain seq x y z
N VAL A 1 15.37 -19.29 -6.21
CA VAL A 1 13.98 -18.82 -6.38
C VAL A 1 13.05 -19.86 -5.78
N VAL A 2 12.07 -19.42 -4.98
CA VAL A 2 11.07 -20.30 -4.36
C VAL A 2 9.80 -20.31 -5.22
N LYS A 3 9.18 -19.14 -5.42
CA LYS A 3 7.98 -18.99 -6.26
C LYS A 3 7.87 -17.58 -6.81
N LYS A 4 7.06 -17.41 -7.86
CA LYS A 4 6.65 -16.09 -8.34
C LYS A 4 5.58 -15.52 -7.39
N LEU A 5 5.75 -14.27 -6.95
CA LEU A 5 4.80 -13.57 -6.10
C LEU A 5 3.84 -12.71 -6.91
N GLY A 6 4.33 -12.10 -7.99
CA GLY A 6 3.52 -11.24 -8.84
C GLY A 6 4.31 -10.68 -10.03
N TRP A 7 3.64 -9.86 -10.81
CA TRP A 7 4.20 -9.13 -11.93
C TRP A 7 3.43 -7.82 -12.13
N GLY A 8 4.09 -6.85 -12.73
CA GLY A 8 3.49 -5.56 -13.01
C GLY A 8 4.18 -4.86 -14.17
N TRP A 9 3.90 -3.58 -14.33
CA TRP A 9 4.43 -2.74 -15.42
C TRP A 9 5.96 -2.71 -15.48
N GLU A 10 6.63 -2.67 -14.33
CA GLU A 10 8.09 -2.49 -14.27
C GLU A 10 8.86 -3.81 -14.26
N GLY A 11 8.24 -4.93 -13.86
CA GLY A 11 8.96 -6.18 -13.69
C GLY A 11 8.17 -7.28 -13.01
N GLU A 12 8.88 -8.28 -12.57
CA GLU A 12 8.34 -9.45 -11.88
C GLU A 12 8.94 -9.58 -10.48
N VAL A 13 8.13 -10.04 -9.52
CA VAL A 13 8.54 -10.23 -8.13
C VAL A 13 8.54 -11.71 -7.79
N TYR A 14 9.62 -12.18 -7.17
CA TYR A 14 9.81 -13.57 -6.76
C TYR A 14 10.15 -13.65 -5.28
N GLN A 15 9.64 -14.67 -4.61
CA GLN A 15 10.19 -15.13 -3.34
C GLN A 15 11.49 -15.85 -3.60
N ILE A 16 12.53 -15.41 -2.94
CA ILE A 16 13.86 -16.05 -2.97
C ILE A 16 14.24 -16.48 -1.57
N LYS A 17 15.17 -17.43 -1.49
CA LYS A 17 15.73 -17.92 -0.23
C LYS A 17 17.24 -17.82 -0.29
N GLU A 18 17.84 -17.21 0.73
CA GLU A 18 19.30 -17.17 0.86
C GLU A 18 19.85 -18.57 1.10
N THR A 19 20.85 -18.96 0.34
CA THR A 19 21.36 -20.34 0.37
C THR A 19 21.99 -20.71 1.70
N LEU A 20 22.72 -19.77 2.31
CA LEU A 20 23.47 -20.04 3.56
C LEU A 20 22.58 -19.93 4.81
N THR A 21 21.70 -18.95 4.87
CA THR A 21 20.92 -18.65 6.07
C THR A 21 19.52 -19.23 6.06
N GLY A 22 19.02 -19.58 4.87
CA GLY A 22 17.63 -20.00 4.68
C GLY A 22 16.60 -18.84 4.82
N ILE A 23 17.05 -17.60 4.95
CA ILE A 23 16.17 -16.45 5.13
C ILE A 23 15.45 -16.14 3.81
N GLU A 24 14.15 -15.95 3.91
CA GLU A 24 13.30 -15.61 2.77
C GLU A 24 13.30 -14.10 2.51
N ARG A 25 13.30 -13.73 1.22
CA ARG A 25 13.31 -12.36 0.71
C ARG A 25 12.38 -12.23 -0.48
N ALA A 26 12.01 -11.02 -0.83
CA ALA A 26 11.39 -10.70 -2.12
C ALA A 26 12.44 -10.10 -3.06
N ALA A 27 12.41 -10.50 -4.33
CA ALA A 27 13.28 -9.95 -5.38
C ALA A 27 12.43 -9.45 -6.55
N LYS A 28 12.48 -8.13 -6.81
CA LYS A 28 11.85 -7.49 -7.97
C LYS A 28 12.86 -7.41 -9.11
N PHE A 29 12.59 -8.13 -10.20
CA PHE A 29 13.40 -8.14 -11.43
C PHE A 29 12.78 -7.14 -12.41
N PHE A 30 13.54 -6.12 -12.77
CA PHE A 30 13.07 -5.08 -13.65
C PHE A 30 13.16 -5.48 -15.11
N TYR A 31 12.12 -5.25 -15.90
CA TYR A 31 12.18 -5.41 -17.34
C TYR A 31 13.18 -4.42 -17.95
N PRO A 32 14.16 -4.87 -18.77
CA PRO A 32 15.20 -3.99 -19.33
C PRO A 32 14.65 -2.78 -20.09
N HIS A 33 13.57 -2.97 -20.86
CA HIS A 33 12.91 -1.90 -21.61
C HIS A 33 12.16 -0.89 -20.75
N ARG A 34 11.86 -1.21 -19.47
CA ARG A 34 11.22 -0.32 -18.47
C ARG A 34 12.23 0.29 -17.50
N ASN A 35 13.46 -0.21 -17.51
CA ASN A 35 14.52 0.21 -16.60
C ASN A 35 15.75 0.72 -17.36
N VAL A 36 15.53 1.58 -18.35
CA VAL A 36 16.59 2.15 -19.19
C VAL A 36 17.59 2.89 -18.31
N GLY A 37 18.89 2.57 -18.46
CA GLY A 37 19.96 3.16 -17.64
C GLY A 37 19.82 2.88 -16.13
N ASN A 38 19.06 1.86 -15.74
CA ASN A 38 18.72 1.54 -14.34
C ASN A 38 17.99 2.68 -13.59
N LYS A 39 17.30 3.56 -14.29
CA LYS A 39 16.63 4.72 -13.70
C LYS A 39 15.54 4.30 -12.71
N SER A 40 14.61 3.42 -13.14
CA SER A 40 13.50 2.96 -12.29
C SER A 40 13.99 2.26 -11.03
N ALA A 41 14.89 1.27 -11.18
CA ALA A 41 15.46 0.53 -10.04
C ALA A 41 16.18 1.45 -9.05
N ARG A 42 16.97 2.42 -9.54
CA ARG A 42 17.68 3.38 -8.70
C ARG A 42 16.72 4.29 -7.93
N LEU A 43 15.75 4.88 -8.60
CA LEU A 43 14.77 5.77 -7.96
C LEU A 43 13.95 5.01 -6.91
N TYR A 44 13.51 3.80 -7.22
CA TYR A 44 12.78 2.94 -6.30
C TYR A 44 13.60 2.61 -5.05
N ALA A 45 14.86 2.19 -5.23
CA ALA A 45 15.77 1.91 -4.11
C ALA A 45 16.02 3.15 -3.24
N GLN A 46 16.27 4.32 -3.85
CA GLN A 46 16.48 5.58 -3.13
C GLN A 46 15.24 5.99 -2.33
N LYS A 47 14.04 5.86 -2.88
CA LYS A 47 12.79 6.20 -2.20
C LYS A 47 12.55 5.27 -1.01
N LEU A 48 12.68 3.95 -1.20
CA LEU A 48 12.56 2.98 -0.10
C LEU A 48 13.61 3.25 1.00
N HIS A 49 14.86 3.56 0.63
CA HIS A 49 15.89 3.88 1.62
C HIS A 49 15.58 5.17 2.39
N LYS A 50 15.09 6.21 1.71
CA LYS A 50 14.65 7.46 2.35
C LYS A 50 13.51 7.19 3.36
N LEU A 51 12.60 6.31 3.01
CA LEU A 51 11.41 5.95 3.80
C LEU A 51 11.62 4.77 4.76
N ARG A 52 12.88 4.36 5.02
CA ARG A 52 13.19 3.17 5.83
C ARG A 52 12.69 3.21 7.28
N SER A 53 12.38 4.40 7.81
CA SER A 53 11.74 4.56 9.12
C SER A 53 10.24 4.29 9.12
N CYS A 54 9.59 4.30 7.94
CA CYS A 54 8.16 4.03 7.80
C CYS A 54 7.91 2.52 7.86
N LYS A 55 7.51 2.02 9.02
CA LYS A 55 7.31 0.58 9.27
C LYS A 55 6.29 -0.08 8.37
N ILE A 56 5.34 0.69 7.85
CA ILE A 56 4.30 0.19 6.94
C ILE A 56 4.85 -0.19 5.56
N LEU A 57 6.01 0.35 5.16
CA LEU A 57 6.64 0.01 3.88
C LEU A 57 7.56 -1.19 4.00
N ILE A 58 7.68 -1.94 2.91
CA ILE A 58 8.70 -2.97 2.77
C ILE A 58 10.10 -2.35 2.88
N GLN A 59 11.03 -3.09 3.50
CA GLN A 59 12.40 -2.63 3.68
C GLN A 59 13.30 -3.03 2.51
N TYR A 60 13.96 -2.04 1.92
CA TYR A 60 15.03 -2.26 0.94
C TYR A 60 16.26 -2.88 1.62
N LEU A 61 16.83 -3.92 1.02
CA LEU A 61 18.03 -4.58 1.53
C LEU A 61 19.24 -4.37 0.61
N THR A 62 19.13 -4.78 -0.65
CA THR A 62 20.23 -4.68 -1.63
C THR A 62 19.72 -4.72 -3.06
N GLN A 63 20.63 -4.53 -4.01
CA GLN A 63 20.36 -4.71 -5.43
C GLN A 63 21.51 -5.43 -6.12
N GLY A 64 21.23 -6.02 -7.28
CA GLY A 64 22.22 -6.71 -8.07
C GLY A 64 21.83 -6.78 -9.55
N LYS A 65 22.67 -7.47 -10.32
CA LYS A 65 22.43 -7.77 -11.73
C LYS A 65 22.66 -9.25 -11.99
N ILE A 66 21.85 -9.84 -12.85
CA ILE A 66 22.07 -11.18 -13.40
C ILE A 66 22.09 -11.12 -14.92
N LEU A 67 22.78 -12.05 -15.54
CA LEU A 67 22.69 -12.29 -16.98
C LEU A 67 21.63 -13.36 -17.24
N PHE A 68 20.58 -13.00 -17.97
CA PHE A 68 19.56 -13.94 -18.41
C PHE A 68 19.48 -13.94 -19.92
N LYS A 69 19.85 -15.06 -20.56
CA LYS A 69 19.93 -15.20 -22.03
C LYS A 69 20.76 -14.08 -22.69
N GLY A 70 21.90 -13.71 -22.08
CA GLY A 70 22.78 -12.65 -22.58
C GLY A 70 22.33 -11.22 -22.28
N VAL A 71 21.15 -11.02 -21.65
CA VAL A 71 20.62 -9.69 -21.28
C VAL A 71 20.87 -9.43 -19.80
N PRO A 72 21.51 -8.30 -19.42
CA PRO A 72 21.66 -7.92 -18.02
C PRO A 72 20.33 -7.43 -17.44
N ILE A 73 19.85 -8.11 -16.41
CA ILE A 73 18.64 -7.77 -15.67
C ILE A 73 19.00 -7.28 -14.28
N THR A 74 18.57 -6.07 -13.95
CA THR A 74 18.71 -5.52 -12.61
C THR A 74 17.60 -6.06 -11.73
N PHE A 75 17.94 -6.46 -10.50
CA PHE A 75 16.98 -6.83 -9.48
C PHE A 75 17.24 -6.09 -8.17
N LEU A 76 16.18 -5.94 -7.40
CA LEU A 76 16.19 -5.34 -6.08
C LEU A 76 15.67 -6.35 -5.06
N VAL A 77 16.36 -6.48 -3.94
CA VAL A 77 15.98 -7.38 -2.84
C VAL A 77 15.39 -6.56 -1.70
N SER A 78 14.24 -6.98 -1.21
CA SER A 78 13.55 -6.42 -0.05
C SER A 78 13.17 -7.50 0.95
N GLU A 79 12.66 -7.10 2.11
CA GLU A 79 12.03 -8.04 3.02
C GLU A 79 10.89 -8.82 2.30
N TYR A 80 10.73 -10.07 2.68
CA TYR A 80 9.57 -10.87 2.28
C TYR A 80 8.47 -10.69 3.33
N VAL A 81 7.28 -10.34 2.87
CA VAL A 81 6.11 -10.15 3.72
C VAL A 81 5.27 -11.42 3.69
N ASN A 82 5.14 -12.07 4.84
CA ASN A 82 4.34 -13.29 4.96
C ASN A 82 2.88 -12.94 5.23
N GLY A 83 2.16 -12.57 4.19
CA GLY A 83 0.77 -12.16 4.28
C GLY A 83 0.03 -12.36 2.96
N ILE A 84 -1.15 -11.82 2.86
CA ILE A 84 -1.99 -11.87 1.65
C ILE A 84 -2.43 -10.46 1.24
N PRO A 85 -2.60 -10.17 -0.06
CA PRO A 85 -3.15 -8.91 -0.52
C PRO A 85 -4.51 -8.62 0.12
N LEU A 86 -4.78 -7.35 0.40
CA LEU A 86 -6.07 -6.92 0.99
C LEU A 86 -7.26 -7.33 0.12
N GLU A 87 -7.13 -7.27 -1.20
CA GLU A 87 -8.19 -7.72 -2.11
C GLU A 87 -8.53 -9.20 -1.93
N ASP A 88 -7.52 -10.07 -1.78
CA ASP A 88 -7.70 -11.49 -1.50
C ASP A 88 -8.29 -11.73 -0.10
N PHE A 89 -7.83 -10.94 0.88
CA PHE A 89 -8.36 -10.98 2.24
C PHE A 89 -9.85 -10.63 2.27
N LEU A 90 -10.25 -9.55 1.60
CA LEU A 90 -11.65 -9.16 1.47
C LEU A 90 -12.48 -10.23 0.77
N GLY A 91 -11.93 -10.85 -0.28
CA GLY A 91 -12.57 -11.95 -0.99
C GLY A 91 -12.95 -13.14 -0.11
N ARG A 92 -12.21 -13.36 1.00
CA ARG A 92 -12.43 -14.44 1.98
C ARG A 92 -13.38 -14.06 3.12
N GLN A 93 -13.70 -12.77 3.28
CA GLN A 93 -14.62 -12.32 4.33
C GLN A 93 -16.08 -12.64 3.97
N LYS A 94 -16.94 -12.72 5.01
CA LYS A 94 -18.39 -12.84 4.82
C LYS A 94 -18.87 -11.67 3.95
N GLU A 95 -19.67 -11.98 2.93
CA GLU A 95 -20.16 -11.00 1.95
C GLU A 95 -19.04 -10.21 1.24
N LYS A 96 -17.79 -10.71 1.27
CA LYS A 96 -16.58 -10.09 0.71
C LYS A 96 -16.34 -8.66 1.20
N ARG A 97 -16.65 -8.41 2.46
CA ARG A 97 -16.48 -7.10 3.09
C ARG A 97 -16.16 -7.20 4.58
N LEU A 98 -15.65 -6.11 5.13
CA LEU A 98 -15.48 -5.91 6.56
C LEU A 98 -16.75 -5.29 7.18
N THR A 99 -16.92 -5.48 8.48
CA THR A 99 -17.85 -4.66 9.26
C THR A 99 -17.37 -3.21 9.31
N PRO A 100 -18.23 -2.21 9.58
CA PRO A 100 -17.81 -0.82 9.74
C PRO A 100 -16.70 -0.66 10.77
N PHE A 101 -16.78 -1.36 11.90
CA PHE A 101 -15.76 -1.37 12.95
C PHE A 101 -14.40 -1.84 12.42
N GLN A 102 -14.34 -3.01 11.79
CA GLN A 102 -13.11 -3.56 11.22
C GLN A 102 -12.53 -2.65 10.13
N ALA A 103 -13.38 -2.10 9.25
CA ALA A 103 -12.95 -1.21 8.18
C ALA A 103 -12.37 0.11 8.71
N LEU A 104 -12.93 0.66 9.80
CA LEU A 104 -12.37 1.84 10.47
C LEU A 104 -11.00 1.55 11.08
N HIS A 105 -10.77 0.37 11.67
CA HIS A 105 -9.46 -0.04 12.16
C HIS A 105 -8.44 -0.19 11.02
N LEU A 106 -8.86 -0.78 9.89
CA LEU A 106 -8.02 -0.87 8.69
C LEU A 106 -7.67 0.54 8.18
N LEU A 107 -8.67 1.42 8.04
CA LEU A 107 -8.47 2.80 7.59
C LEU A 107 -7.51 3.57 8.51
N HIS A 108 -7.68 3.44 9.83
CA HIS A 108 -6.82 4.08 10.81
C HIS A 108 -5.36 3.60 10.70
N SER A 109 -5.15 2.27 10.59
CA SER A 109 -3.81 1.69 10.46
C SER A 109 -3.11 2.16 9.18
N LEU A 110 -3.83 2.19 8.05
CA LEU A 110 -3.31 2.70 6.78
C LEU A 110 -3.04 4.21 6.83
N ALA A 111 -3.98 4.99 7.37
CA ALA A 111 -3.83 6.43 7.50
C ALA A 111 -2.61 6.81 8.33
N LYS A 112 -2.38 6.10 9.45
CA LYS A 112 -1.21 6.29 10.31
C LYS A 112 0.09 6.04 9.56
N GLY A 113 0.20 4.90 8.86
CA GLY A 113 1.43 4.55 8.14
C GLY A 113 1.71 5.46 6.94
N LEU A 114 0.66 5.86 6.20
CA LEU A 114 0.80 6.81 5.10
C LEU A 114 1.11 8.24 5.58
N ASP A 115 0.60 8.64 6.75
CA ASP A 115 0.92 9.93 7.37
C ASP A 115 2.43 10.03 7.68
N ASP A 116 3.05 8.93 8.13
CA ASP A 116 4.52 8.87 8.33
C ASP A 116 5.28 9.13 7.01
N ILE A 117 4.80 8.57 5.88
CA ILE A 117 5.37 8.80 4.54
C ILE A 117 5.19 10.27 4.12
N HIS A 118 3.99 10.82 4.29
CA HIS A 118 3.68 12.20 3.92
C HIS A 118 4.46 13.24 4.74
N ASN A 119 4.73 12.95 6.02
CA ASN A 119 5.54 13.80 6.89
C ASN A 119 7.01 13.89 6.40
N LEU A 120 7.52 12.87 5.72
CA LEU A 120 8.83 12.89 5.05
C LEU A 120 8.79 13.55 3.66
N LYS A 121 7.68 14.23 3.32
CA LYS A 121 7.44 14.92 2.04
C LYS A 121 7.49 13.96 0.84
N GLU A 122 7.12 12.70 1.08
CA GLU A 122 6.95 11.67 0.06
C GLU A 122 5.49 11.28 -0.07
N TYR A 123 5.21 10.40 -1.01
CA TYR A 123 3.88 9.84 -1.30
C TYR A 123 4.03 8.40 -1.78
N HIS A 124 2.95 7.62 -1.73
CA HIS A 124 2.96 6.26 -2.26
C HIS A 124 2.87 6.24 -3.79
N GLY A 125 1.86 6.89 -4.35
CA GLY A 125 1.68 7.11 -5.79
C GLY A 125 0.93 6.02 -6.55
N ASP A 126 0.78 4.81 -5.97
CA ASP A 126 0.04 3.70 -6.58
C ASP A 126 -0.74 2.90 -5.52
N LEU A 127 -1.51 3.61 -4.69
CA LEU A 127 -2.23 3.00 -3.58
C LEU A 127 -3.54 2.34 -4.03
N HIS A 128 -3.64 1.03 -3.83
CA HIS A 128 -4.84 0.21 -4.05
C HIS A 128 -4.79 -1.08 -3.22
N SER A 129 -5.90 -1.82 -3.13
CA SER A 129 -6.02 -3.01 -2.27
C SER A 129 -5.04 -4.14 -2.62
N GLY A 130 -4.60 -4.25 -3.87
CA GLY A 130 -3.58 -5.21 -4.30
C GLY A 130 -2.17 -4.89 -3.79
N ASN A 131 -1.87 -3.61 -3.47
CA ASN A 131 -0.57 -3.18 -2.95
C ASN A 131 -0.53 -3.11 -1.42
N VAL A 132 -1.59 -3.53 -0.73
CA VAL A 132 -1.65 -3.63 0.74
C VAL A 132 -1.61 -5.10 1.14
N ILE A 133 -0.57 -5.51 1.86
CA ILE A 133 -0.46 -6.86 2.40
C ILE A 133 -0.91 -6.87 3.86
N ILE A 134 -1.77 -7.82 4.20
CA ILE A 134 -2.15 -8.11 5.58
C ILE A 134 -1.29 -9.26 6.07
N GLU A 135 -0.38 -8.98 7.02
CA GLU A 135 0.45 -10.01 7.66
C GLU A 135 -0.35 -10.72 8.76
N ARG A 136 -1.01 -9.93 9.59
CA ARG A 136 -1.84 -10.42 10.68
C ARG A 136 -2.98 -9.46 10.95
N TYR A 137 -4.13 -10.02 11.36
CA TYR A 137 -5.23 -9.23 11.88
C TYR A 137 -5.84 -9.92 13.12
N GLY A 138 -6.35 -9.09 14.04
CA GLY A 138 -6.97 -9.54 15.29
C GLY A 138 -7.65 -8.35 15.93
N LEU A 139 -7.12 -7.82 17.03
CA LEU A 139 -7.55 -6.54 17.61
C LEU A 139 -7.17 -5.33 16.75
N GLY A 140 -6.28 -5.51 15.76
CA GLY A 140 -5.85 -4.52 14.80
C GLY A 140 -5.28 -5.20 13.55
N PHE A 141 -4.76 -4.40 12.62
CA PHE A 141 -4.14 -4.88 11.40
C PHE A 141 -2.64 -4.60 11.40
N ASP A 142 -1.84 -5.67 11.21
CA ASP A 142 -0.42 -5.55 10.85
C ASP A 142 -0.34 -5.54 9.33
N LEU A 143 0.14 -4.43 8.77
CA LEU A 143 0.07 -4.14 7.35
C LEU A 143 1.44 -3.80 6.78
N LYS A 144 1.63 -4.17 5.52
CA LYS A 144 2.72 -3.67 4.66
C LYS A 144 2.16 -3.14 3.36
N ILE A 145 2.74 -2.05 2.89
CA ILE A 145 2.41 -1.46 1.58
C ILE A 145 3.57 -1.69 0.64
N LEU A 146 3.23 -2.14 -0.57
CA LEU A 146 4.16 -2.49 -1.65
C LEU A 146 4.16 -1.41 -2.75
N ASP A 147 5.16 -1.49 -3.62
CA ASP A 147 5.19 -0.84 -4.94
C ASP A 147 4.92 0.67 -4.95
N LEU A 148 5.88 1.41 -4.35
CA LEU A 148 5.94 2.87 -4.48
C LEU A 148 6.11 3.28 -5.94
N PHE A 149 5.35 4.25 -6.40
CA PHE A 149 5.45 4.78 -7.76
C PHE A 149 5.93 6.23 -7.78
N PHE A 150 6.48 6.64 -8.93
CA PHE A 150 6.94 7.99 -9.16
C PHE A 150 6.09 8.66 -10.24
N TRP A 151 5.38 9.72 -9.85
CA TRP A 151 4.68 10.56 -10.79
C TRP A 151 5.43 11.88 -10.98
N ASP A 152 5.39 12.39 -12.20
CA ASP A 152 5.75 13.78 -12.45
C ASP A 152 4.70 14.68 -11.77
N GLY A 153 5.15 15.74 -11.09
CA GLY A 153 4.27 16.64 -10.34
C GLY A 153 4.74 16.89 -8.92
N GLY A 154 4.04 17.77 -8.23
CA GLY A 154 4.37 18.14 -6.86
C GLY A 154 4.04 17.02 -5.86
N SER A 155 4.87 16.89 -4.82
CA SER A 155 4.62 15.92 -3.75
C SER A 155 3.26 16.12 -3.08
N LYS A 156 2.79 17.36 -2.98
CA LYS A 156 1.51 17.70 -2.33
C LYS A 156 0.29 17.18 -3.10
N GLU A 157 0.29 17.31 -4.43
CA GLU A 157 -0.77 16.80 -5.30
C GLU A 157 -0.86 15.27 -5.19
N ASN A 158 0.29 14.60 -5.21
CA ASN A 158 0.38 13.15 -5.08
C ASN A 158 -0.02 12.66 -3.67
N GLN A 159 0.25 13.43 -2.61
CA GLN A 159 -0.24 13.16 -1.26
C GLN A 159 -1.76 13.24 -1.16
N ILE A 160 -2.37 14.19 -1.89
CA ILE A 160 -3.83 14.29 -1.98
C ILE A 160 -4.42 13.08 -2.72
N GLU A 161 -3.74 12.61 -3.78
CA GLU A 161 -4.14 11.38 -4.47
C GLU A 161 -4.10 10.16 -3.54
N ASP A 162 -3.04 9.99 -2.77
CA ASP A 162 -2.95 8.92 -1.79
C ASP A 162 -4.12 8.95 -0.78
N LEU A 163 -4.49 10.14 -0.28
CA LEU A 163 -5.64 10.31 0.62
C LEU A 163 -6.94 9.86 -0.05
N ILE A 164 -7.17 10.25 -1.30
CA ILE A 164 -8.38 9.90 -2.05
C ILE A 164 -8.42 8.39 -2.31
N LYS A 165 -7.29 7.81 -2.73
CA LYS A 165 -7.14 6.37 -2.93
C LYS A 165 -7.35 5.58 -1.65
N LEU A 166 -6.84 6.06 -0.52
CA LEU A 166 -7.07 5.44 0.79
C LEU A 166 -8.57 5.40 1.15
N ILE A 167 -9.30 6.49 0.93
CA ILE A 167 -10.76 6.49 1.14
C ILE A 167 -11.46 5.54 0.14
N GLY A 168 -10.91 5.38 -1.06
CA GLY A 168 -11.34 4.36 -2.02
C GLY A 168 -11.20 2.93 -1.49
N ILE A 169 -10.05 2.59 -0.92
CA ILE A 169 -9.81 1.29 -0.27
C ILE A 169 -10.80 1.08 0.89
N PHE A 170 -11.04 2.11 1.70
CA PHE A 170 -12.01 2.05 2.79
C PHE A 170 -13.43 1.75 2.27
N TYR A 171 -13.86 2.44 1.22
CA TYR A 171 -15.14 2.18 0.57
C TYR A 171 -15.24 0.77 0.00
N GLU A 172 -14.20 0.30 -0.68
CA GLU A 172 -14.09 -1.06 -1.21
C GLU A 172 -14.19 -2.09 -0.09
N SER A 173 -13.46 -1.88 1.02
CA SER A 173 -13.47 -2.80 2.17
C SER A 173 -14.84 -2.95 2.84
N LEU A 174 -15.73 -1.98 2.68
CA LEU A 174 -17.11 -2.00 3.15
C LEU A 174 -18.09 -2.62 2.14
N GLY A 175 -17.61 -3.13 1.00
CA GLY A 175 -18.40 -3.75 -0.05
C GLY A 175 -18.92 -2.78 -1.11
N GLY A 176 -18.40 -1.55 -1.15
CA GLY A 176 -18.63 -0.58 -2.22
C GLY A 176 -20.09 -0.15 -2.37
N ALA A 177 -20.50 0.09 -3.62
CA ALA A 177 -21.82 0.61 -3.95
C ALA A 177 -22.99 -0.25 -3.44
N LYS A 178 -22.81 -1.57 -3.44
CA LYS A 178 -23.84 -2.53 -3.02
C LYS A 178 -24.34 -2.29 -1.60
N TYR A 179 -23.43 -1.88 -0.69
CA TYR A 179 -23.76 -1.73 0.72
C TYR A 179 -23.77 -0.28 1.20
N TYR A 180 -23.40 0.67 0.34
CA TYR A 180 -23.27 2.09 0.72
C TYR A 180 -24.52 2.67 1.40
N ALA A 181 -25.71 2.33 0.90
CA ALA A 181 -26.97 2.85 1.43
C ALA A 181 -27.19 2.48 2.90
N SER A 182 -26.75 1.27 3.32
CA SER A 182 -26.93 0.74 4.67
C SER A 182 -25.83 1.14 5.66
N LEU A 183 -24.75 1.82 5.21
CA LEU A 183 -23.65 2.20 6.08
C LEU A 183 -24.07 3.28 7.10
N PRO A 184 -23.47 3.30 8.30
CA PRO A 184 -23.66 4.34 9.29
C PRO A 184 -23.36 5.75 8.74
N LYS A 185 -24.01 6.77 9.29
CA LYS A 185 -23.84 8.18 8.87
C LYS A 185 -22.40 8.66 9.02
N GLU A 186 -21.73 8.25 10.07
CA GLU A 186 -20.35 8.59 10.37
C GLU A 186 -19.41 8.02 9.29
N VAL A 187 -19.59 6.76 8.89
CA VAL A 187 -18.84 6.09 7.83
C VAL A 187 -19.08 6.78 6.48
N LYS A 188 -20.34 7.05 6.13
CA LYS A 188 -20.69 7.84 4.94
C LYS A 188 -20.04 9.23 4.95
N GLY A 189 -19.92 9.82 6.14
CA GLY A 189 -19.25 11.09 6.36
C GLY A 189 -17.75 11.07 6.08
N ILE A 190 -17.09 9.91 6.09
CA ILE A 190 -15.70 9.75 5.66
C ILE A 190 -15.65 9.54 4.14
N ILE A 191 -16.49 8.63 3.62
CA ILE A 191 -16.52 8.24 2.19
C ILE A 191 -16.94 9.41 1.28
N LEU A 192 -17.90 10.24 1.74
CA LEU A 192 -18.42 11.43 1.03
C LEU A 192 -18.85 11.13 -0.42
N GLY A 193 -19.40 9.92 -0.65
CA GLY A 193 -19.82 9.44 -1.96
C GLY A 193 -18.69 9.34 -2.97
N GLN A 194 -17.43 9.21 -2.53
CA GLN A 194 -16.22 9.18 -3.37
C GLN A 194 -16.00 10.48 -4.16
N LYS A 195 -16.64 11.59 -3.75
CA LYS A 195 -16.48 12.87 -4.43
C LYS A 195 -15.19 13.57 -3.99
N ARG A 196 -14.20 13.60 -4.88
CA ARG A 196 -12.87 14.16 -4.67
C ARG A 196 -12.89 15.54 -3.98
N THR A 197 -13.72 16.46 -4.48
CA THR A 197 -13.86 17.82 -3.92
C THR A 197 -14.36 17.81 -2.48
N LEU A 198 -15.33 16.96 -2.15
CA LEU A 198 -15.86 16.85 -0.79
C LEU A 198 -14.84 16.23 0.15
N ILE A 199 -14.13 15.19 -0.29
CA ILE A 199 -13.06 14.54 0.47
C ILE A 199 -11.98 15.58 0.81
N TYR A 200 -11.46 16.30 -0.20
CA TYR A 200 -10.41 17.31 -0.01
C TYR A 200 -10.88 18.52 0.81
N ASN A 201 -12.15 18.92 0.69
CA ASN A 201 -12.69 20.00 1.53
C ASN A 201 -12.75 19.59 2.99
N LYS A 202 -13.06 18.35 3.29
CA LYS A 202 -13.13 17.82 4.65
C LYS A 202 -11.78 17.45 5.24
N PHE A 203 -10.92 16.79 4.46
CA PHE A 203 -9.60 16.32 4.91
C PHE A 203 -8.50 16.87 4.03
N LYS A 204 -7.69 17.80 4.56
CA LYS A 204 -6.58 18.40 3.82
C LYS A 204 -5.33 17.54 3.79
N ASN A 205 -5.23 16.55 4.68
CA ASN A 205 -4.13 15.60 4.81
C ASN A 205 -4.56 14.38 5.65
N LEU A 206 -3.69 13.38 5.70
CA LEU A 206 -3.93 12.14 6.44
C LEU A 206 -3.99 12.35 7.96
N GLY A 207 -3.25 13.31 8.51
CA GLY A 207 -3.32 13.63 9.93
C GLY A 207 -4.72 14.07 10.35
N GLN A 208 -5.41 14.89 9.53
CA GLN A 208 -6.80 15.28 9.79
C GLN A 208 -7.77 14.10 9.69
N LEU A 209 -7.57 13.20 8.72
CA LEU A 209 -8.38 11.99 8.61
C LEU A 209 -8.18 11.09 9.84
N LYS A 210 -6.93 10.86 10.24
CA LYS A 210 -6.58 10.07 11.43
C LYS A 210 -7.24 10.63 12.70
N THR A 211 -7.05 11.91 12.98
CA THR A 211 -7.68 12.59 14.13
C THR A 211 -9.21 12.47 14.09
N HIS A 212 -9.82 12.61 12.90
CA HIS A 212 -11.26 12.45 12.76
C HIS A 212 -11.73 11.04 13.14
N ILE A 213 -10.99 9.99 12.72
CA ILE A 213 -11.30 8.61 13.08
C ILE A 213 -11.15 8.38 14.60
N GLU A 214 -10.08 8.91 15.20
CA GLU A 214 -9.79 8.80 16.64
C GLU A 214 -10.84 9.51 17.52
N THR A 215 -11.50 10.52 16.99
CA THR A 215 -12.55 11.29 17.70
C THR A 215 -13.97 10.77 17.47
N LEU A 216 -14.15 9.71 16.67
CA LEU A 216 -15.46 9.09 16.48
C LEU A 216 -15.95 8.44 17.78
N SER A 217 -17.28 8.47 18.00
CA SER A 217 -17.91 7.67 19.04
C SER A 217 -18.00 6.21 18.56
N TRP A 218 -17.11 5.37 19.07
CA TRP A 218 -16.96 3.97 18.65
C TRP A 218 -18.10 3.05 19.11
N ASP A 219 -18.92 3.51 20.09
CA ASP A 219 -20.09 2.78 20.60
C ASP A 219 -21.21 2.58 19.58
N LYS A 220 -21.06 3.20 18.40
CA LYS A 220 -22.06 3.15 17.31
C LYS A 220 -21.79 2.12 16.23
N PHE A 221 -20.70 1.29 16.39
CA PHE A 221 -20.23 0.37 15.34
C PHE A 221 -20.20 -1.09 15.75
#